data_edce7cb470905b31ffa216ce9cec56ef
#
_entry.id   edce7cb470905b31ffa216ce9cec56ef
#
_cell.length_a   1.000
_cell.length_b   1.000
_cell.length_c   1.000
_cell.angle_alpha   90.00
_cell.angle_beta   90.00
_cell.angle_gamma   90.00
#
_symmetry.space_group_name_H-M   'P 1'
#
loop_
_entity.id
_entity.type
_entity.pdbx_description
1 polymer ?
#
loop_
_entity_poly.entity_id
_entity_poly.type
_entity_poly.pdbx_seq_one_letter_code
_entity_poly.pdbx_strand_id
1 'polypeptide(L)'
;MTKTLCIDIGGTGLKAAVVALDGAMLTERIKIKTPYPCPPEVLLPKLQQLVGDLGEYDRISVGFPGLVRHGKIWHVPALSRATYGGPTDEQLRAAWHGFDMEKAMRETFAKPVKVANDADVQGCAAVTGHGFEFVITLGTGVGTAVFSDGALLPHMELSHAPFRKGESFDTQLGNATRKDIGNERWIGRVLQAIDAFDAFLYFDAIHIGGGNAKYLSEIELPPKARIVSNTAGLLGGARIWDLV
;
A
#
# COMPACT_ATOMS: atom_id res chain seq x y z
N MET A 1 -10.72 9.13 23.07
CA MET A 1 -10.08 9.43 21.76
C MET A 1 -9.89 8.11 21.06
N THR A 2 -10.41 7.93 19.84
CA THR A 2 -10.35 6.66 19.12
C THR A 2 -8.92 6.32 18.75
N LYS A 3 -8.47 5.12 19.11
CA LYS A 3 -7.15 4.57 18.82
C LYS A 3 -7.25 3.52 17.72
N THR A 4 -6.46 3.64 16.68
CA THR A 4 -6.45 2.69 15.56
C THR A 4 -5.14 1.91 15.56
N LEU A 5 -5.20 0.59 15.67
CA LEU A 5 -4.07 -0.29 15.35
C LEU A 5 -3.90 -0.32 13.83
N CYS A 6 -2.81 0.24 13.35
CA CYS A 6 -2.45 0.25 11.94
C CYS A 6 -1.44 -0.85 11.68
N ILE A 7 -1.77 -1.78 10.78
CA ILE A 7 -0.93 -2.91 10.36
C ILE A 7 -0.57 -2.72 8.88
N ASP A 8 0.71 -2.79 8.56
CA ASP A 8 1.24 -2.76 7.19
C ASP A 8 1.87 -4.13 6.89
N ILE A 9 1.22 -4.91 6.04
CA ILE A 9 1.67 -6.23 5.60
C ILE A 9 2.46 -6.04 4.32
N GLY A 10 3.74 -6.32 4.36
CA GLY A 10 4.61 -6.26 3.19
C GLY A 10 5.28 -7.59 2.89
N GLY A 11 5.74 -7.80 1.67
CA GLY A 11 6.46 -9.00 1.27
C GLY A 11 7.77 -9.25 2.04
N THR A 12 8.37 -8.24 2.67
CA THR A 12 9.62 -8.37 3.43
C THR A 12 9.45 -8.18 4.93
N GLY A 13 8.33 -7.63 5.38
CA GLY A 13 8.13 -7.32 6.78
C GLY A 13 6.71 -6.92 7.10
N LEU A 14 6.29 -7.30 8.30
CA LEU A 14 5.04 -6.90 8.93
C LEU A 14 5.35 -5.78 9.90
N LYS A 15 4.58 -4.71 9.86
CA LYS A 15 4.76 -3.54 10.72
C LYS A 15 3.45 -3.21 11.41
N ALA A 16 3.51 -2.68 12.62
CA ALA A 16 2.33 -2.22 13.34
C ALA A 16 2.66 -1.04 14.27
N ALA A 17 1.69 -0.19 14.48
CA ALA A 17 1.68 0.84 15.51
C ALA A 17 0.25 1.23 15.86
N VAL A 18 0.03 1.76 17.05
CA VAL A 18 -1.24 2.40 17.42
C VAL A 18 -1.17 3.88 17.10
N VAL A 19 -2.18 4.40 16.43
CA VAL A 19 -2.25 5.76 15.91
C VAL A 19 -3.54 6.42 16.40
N ALA A 20 -3.46 7.68 16.83
CA ALA A 20 -4.63 8.48 17.16
C ALA A 20 -5.37 8.96 15.90
N LEU A 21 -6.58 9.48 16.08
CA LEU A 21 -7.42 9.97 14.97
C LEU A 21 -6.76 11.12 14.20
N ASP A 22 -6.02 11.97 14.86
CA ASP A 22 -5.26 13.09 14.27
C ASP A 22 -3.96 12.67 13.57
N GLY A 23 -3.67 11.36 13.56
CA GLY A 23 -2.47 10.79 12.95
C GLY A 23 -1.24 10.72 13.89
N ALA A 24 -1.35 11.15 15.14
CA ALA A 24 -0.24 11.03 16.09
C ALA A 24 0.04 9.56 16.44
N MET A 25 1.29 9.14 16.36
CA MET A 25 1.71 7.80 16.80
C MET A 25 1.65 7.71 18.32
N LEU A 26 0.85 6.78 18.85
CA LEU A 26 0.69 6.52 20.27
C LEU A 26 1.67 5.47 20.80
N THR A 27 2.23 4.67 19.91
CA THR A 27 3.27 3.68 20.22
C THR A 27 4.43 3.78 19.25
N GLU A 28 5.56 3.22 19.60
CA GLU A 28 6.63 2.98 18.65
C GLU A 28 6.15 2.02 17.54
N ARG A 29 6.70 2.19 16.34
CA ARG A 29 6.47 1.27 15.23
C ARG A 29 7.28 0.00 15.44
N ILE A 30 6.60 -1.11 15.63
CA ILE A 30 7.21 -2.44 15.67
C ILE A 30 7.28 -3.05 14.27
N LYS A 31 8.26 -3.94 14.08
CA LYS A 31 8.49 -4.63 12.81
C LYS A 31 9.07 -6.01 13.03
N ILE A 32 8.53 -7.00 12.30
CA ILE A 32 9.11 -8.35 12.17
C ILE A 32 9.24 -8.71 10.68
N LYS A 33 10.02 -9.75 10.39
CA LYS A 33 10.11 -10.29 9.02
C LYS A 33 8.83 -11.02 8.66
N THR A 34 8.38 -10.86 7.41
CA THR A 34 7.31 -11.68 6.86
C THR A 34 7.78 -13.13 6.81
N PRO A 35 7.03 -14.09 7.39
CA PRO A 35 7.37 -15.52 7.26
C PRO A 35 7.19 -16.00 5.83
N TYR A 36 7.93 -17.01 5.44
CA TYR A 36 7.75 -17.71 4.17
C TYR A 36 7.88 -19.23 4.40
N PRO A 37 6.98 -20.06 3.87
CA PRO A 37 5.71 -19.65 3.20
C PRO A 37 4.75 -18.95 4.15
N CYS A 38 3.86 -18.10 3.60
CA CYS A 38 2.95 -17.26 4.38
C CYS A 38 1.49 -17.40 3.93
N PRO A 39 0.84 -18.54 4.12
CA PRO A 39 -0.61 -18.66 3.95
C PRO A 39 -1.37 -17.96 5.09
N PRO A 40 -2.71 -17.77 4.96
CA PRO A 40 -3.53 -17.09 5.99
C PRO A 40 -3.35 -17.64 7.41
N GLU A 41 -3.31 -18.97 7.56
CA GLU A 41 -3.15 -19.67 8.84
C GLU A 41 -1.78 -19.47 9.50
N VAL A 42 -0.78 -19.03 8.76
CA VAL A 42 0.54 -18.62 9.28
C VAL A 42 0.55 -17.13 9.58
N LEU A 43 -0.07 -16.31 8.73
CA LEU A 43 -0.07 -14.86 8.88
C LEU A 43 -0.84 -14.40 10.12
N LEU A 44 -2.06 -14.90 10.34
CA LEU A 44 -2.92 -14.43 11.43
C LEU A 44 -2.30 -14.61 12.83
N PRO A 45 -1.79 -15.79 13.22
CA PRO A 45 -1.08 -15.94 14.50
C PRO A 45 0.17 -15.06 14.59
N LYS A 46 0.84 -14.84 13.45
CA LYS A 46 2.03 -13.97 13.42
C LYS A 46 1.68 -12.50 13.66
N LEU A 47 0.52 -12.05 13.18
CA LEU A 47 0.01 -10.71 13.49
C LEU A 47 -0.41 -10.59 14.95
N GLN A 48 -1.06 -11.61 15.53
CA GLN A 48 -1.37 -11.61 16.97
C GLN A 48 -0.09 -11.48 17.83
N GLN A 49 0.93 -12.26 17.49
CA GLN A 49 2.23 -12.17 18.16
C GLN A 49 2.85 -10.77 18.01
N LEU A 50 2.79 -10.20 16.81
CA LEU A 50 3.38 -8.88 16.51
C LEU A 50 2.76 -7.80 17.41
N VAL A 51 1.43 -7.81 17.58
CA VAL A 51 0.72 -6.70 18.24
C VAL A 51 0.47 -6.91 19.74
N GLY A 52 0.88 -8.07 20.30
CA GLY A 52 0.56 -8.45 21.68
C GLY A 52 0.92 -7.42 22.76
N ASP A 53 2.01 -6.66 22.54
CA ASP A 53 2.53 -5.69 23.50
C ASP A 53 2.18 -4.21 23.17
N LEU A 54 1.37 -3.97 22.11
CA LEU A 54 1.06 -2.60 21.66
C LEU A 54 0.00 -1.85 22.51
N GLY A 55 -0.54 -2.49 23.54
CA GLY A 55 -1.54 -1.88 24.43
C GLY A 55 -2.95 -1.86 23.82
N GLU A 56 -3.78 -0.91 24.27
CA GLU A 56 -5.20 -0.83 23.89
C GLU A 56 -5.44 -0.09 22.59
N TYR A 57 -6.37 -0.59 21.78
CA TYR A 57 -6.90 0.04 20.57
C TYR A 57 -8.37 -0.30 20.40
N ASP A 58 -9.09 0.55 19.65
CA ASP A 58 -10.54 0.43 19.46
C ASP A 58 -10.88 -0.29 18.16
N ARG A 59 -10.04 -0.13 17.11
CA ARG A 59 -10.26 -0.64 15.75
C ARG A 59 -8.93 -0.97 15.06
N ILE A 60 -8.97 -1.71 13.96
CA ILE A 60 -7.79 -2.16 13.21
C ILE A 60 -7.91 -1.76 11.74
N SER A 61 -6.84 -1.20 11.19
CA SER A 61 -6.66 -0.97 9.76
C SER A 61 -5.51 -1.80 9.24
N VAL A 62 -5.70 -2.47 8.11
CA VAL A 62 -4.69 -3.33 7.50
C VAL A 62 -4.40 -2.86 6.07
N GLY A 63 -3.17 -2.49 5.80
CA GLY A 63 -2.61 -2.35 4.46
C GLY A 63 -2.10 -3.71 3.98
N PHE A 64 -2.64 -4.23 2.88
CA PHE A 64 -2.33 -5.56 2.35
C PHE A 64 -1.68 -5.48 0.97
N PRO A 65 -0.60 -6.26 0.68
CA PRO A 65 0.19 -6.13 -0.55
C PRO A 65 -0.45 -6.88 -1.72
N GLY A 66 -1.59 -6.40 -2.21
CA GLY A 66 -2.30 -7.01 -3.33
C GLY A 66 -3.73 -6.51 -3.51
N LEU A 67 -4.45 -7.11 -4.44
CA LEU A 67 -5.82 -6.73 -4.78
C LEU A 67 -6.78 -7.12 -3.66
N VAL A 68 -7.33 -6.12 -2.98
CA VAL A 68 -8.36 -6.25 -1.94
C VAL A 68 -9.67 -5.66 -2.44
N ARG A 69 -10.77 -6.39 -2.28
CA ARG A 69 -12.12 -5.91 -2.55
C ARG A 69 -13.10 -6.42 -1.50
N HIS A 70 -13.81 -5.51 -0.85
CA HIS A 70 -14.77 -5.84 0.21
C HIS A 70 -14.16 -6.73 1.30
N GLY A 71 -12.93 -6.40 1.74
CA GLY A 71 -12.19 -7.15 2.76
C GLY A 71 -11.63 -8.50 2.34
N LYS A 72 -11.85 -8.92 1.07
CA LYS A 72 -11.37 -10.19 0.52
C LYS A 72 -10.15 -9.99 -0.36
N ILE A 73 -9.23 -10.95 -0.29
CA ILE A 73 -8.00 -10.98 -1.08
C ILE A 73 -8.28 -11.70 -2.40
N TRP A 74 -8.04 -11.01 -3.53
CA TRP A 74 -8.21 -11.60 -4.87
C TRP A 74 -6.89 -11.94 -5.54
N HIS A 75 -5.84 -11.19 -5.22
CA HIS A 75 -4.51 -11.40 -5.79
C HIS A 75 -3.44 -10.89 -4.81
N VAL A 76 -2.41 -11.69 -4.54
CA VAL A 76 -1.29 -11.30 -3.67
C VAL A 76 0.02 -11.91 -4.16
N PRO A 77 0.74 -11.26 -5.09
CA PRO A 77 1.95 -11.82 -5.69
C PRO A 77 3.06 -12.13 -4.68
N ALA A 78 3.23 -11.27 -3.68
CA ALA A 78 4.29 -11.42 -2.68
C ALA A 78 4.11 -12.65 -1.79
N LEU A 79 2.89 -12.88 -1.28
CA LEU A 79 2.61 -13.97 -0.33
C LEU A 79 2.20 -15.28 -1.01
N SER A 80 2.02 -15.28 -2.33
CA SER A 80 1.79 -16.50 -3.14
C SER A 80 3.11 -17.17 -3.57
N ARG A 81 4.14 -17.12 -2.73
CA ARG A 81 5.48 -17.66 -2.99
C ARG A 81 5.98 -18.44 -1.79
N ALA A 82 6.66 -19.55 -2.00
CA ALA A 82 7.25 -20.34 -0.91
C ALA A 82 8.44 -19.64 -0.26
N THR A 83 9.14 -18.76 -1.02
CA THR A 83 10.26 -17.94 -0.55
C THR A 83 10.16 -16.54 -1.11
N TYR A 84 10.71 -15.55 -0.42
CA TYR A 84 10.75 -14.18 -0.93
C TYR A 84 11.46 -14.10 -2.29
N GLY A 85 10.77 -13.52 -3.29
CA GLY A 85 11.31 -13.40 -4.65
C GLY A 85 11.35 -14.69 -5.46
N GLY A 86 10.94 -15.83 -4.89
CA GLY A 86 10.83 -17.11 -5.58
C GLY A 86 9.69 -17.17 -6.61
N PRO A 87 9.52 -18.30 -7.32
CA PRO A 87 8.39 -18.49 -8.22
C PRO A 87 7.06 -18.51 -7.47
N THR A 88 5.97 -18.28 -8.19
CA THR A 88 4.62 -18.41 -7.65
C THR A 88 4.35 -19.87 -7.27
N ASP A 89 3.76 -20.07 -6.10
CA ASP A 89 3.26 -21.35 -5.60
C ASP A 89 1.74 -21.35 -5.74
N GLU A 90 1.22 -22.30 -6.49
CA GLU A 90 -0.20 -22.37 -6.83
C GLU A 90 -1.08 -22.71 -5.61
N GLN A 91 -0.57 -23.47 -4.64
CA GLN A 91 -1.31 -23.78 -3.40
C GLN A 91 -1.45 -22.53 -2.53
N LEU A 92 -0.37 -21.76 -2.38
CA LEU A 92 -0.41 -20.47 -1.67
C LEU A 92 -1.31 -19.48 -2.40
N ARG A 93 -1.24 -19.42 -3.73
CA ARG A 93 -2.12 -18.55 -4.52
C ARG A 93 -3.59 -18.93 -4.30
N ALA A 94 -3.91 -20.20 -4.31
CA ALA A 94 -5.27 -20.71 -4.07
C ALA A 94 -5.75 -20.43 -2.64
N ALA A 95 -4.87 -20.56 -1.63
CA ALA A 95 -5.19 -20.28 -0.24
C ALA A 95 -5.56 -18.80 0.01
N TRP A 96 -4.94 -17.89 -0.73
CA TRP A 96 -5.23 -16.46 -0.65
C TRP A 96 -6.44 -16.03 -1.49
N HIS A 97 -6.71 -16.69 -2.61
CA HIS A 97 -7.76 -16.26 -3.55
C HIS A 97 -9.15 -16.38 -2.93
N GLY A 98 -9.84 -15.27 -2.78
CA GLY A 98 -11.16 -15.17 -2.16
C GLY A 98 -11.14 -15.23 -0.62
N PHE A 99 -9.97 -15.30 0.02
CA PHE A 99 -9.85 -15.31 1.47
C PHE A 99 -10.40 -14.02 2.07
N ASP A 100 -11.36 -14.15 2.99
CA ASP A 100 -12.00 -13.03 3.69
C ASP A 100 -11.11 -12.59 4.87
N MET A 101 -10.12 -11.76 4.54
CA MET A 101 -9.12 -11.27 5.51
C MET A 101 -9.77 -10.39 6.57
N GLU A 102 -10.73 -9.56 6.19
CA GLU A 102 -11.39 -8.67 7.12
C GLU A 102 -12.22 -9.43 8.16
N LYS A 103 -12.98 -10.45 7.71
CA LYS A 103 -13.72 -11.33 8.61
C LYS A 103 -12.78 -12.09 9.54
N ALA A 104 -11.72 -12.72 8.99
CA ALA A 104 -10.76 -13.48 9.77
C ALA A 104 -10.06 -12.62 10.83
N MET A 105 -9.68 -11.39 10.49
CA MET A 105 -9.10 -10.43 11.43
C MET A 105 -10.10 -10.00 12.51
N ARG A 106 -11.38 -9.74 12.15
CA ARG A 106 -12.43 -9.43 13.15
C ARG A 106 -12.62 -10.56 14.14
N GLU A 107 -12.64 -11.80 13.68
CA GLU A 107 -12.77 -13.00 14.55
C GLU A 107 -11.53 -13.18 15.43
N THR A 108 -10.33 -12.96 14.88
CA THR A 108 -9.06 -13.14 15.59
C THR A 108 -8.85 -12.10 16.70
N PHE A 109 -9.23 -10.84 16.47
CA PHE A 109 -8.94 -9.73 17.38
C PHE A 109 -10.15 -9.20 18.14
N ALA A 110 -11.35 -9.65 17.82
CA ALA A 110 -12.64 -9.20 18.41
C ALA A 110 -12.80 -7.66 18.35
N LYS A 111 -12.35 -7.04 17.25
CA LYS A 111 -12.39 -5.58 17.01
C LYS A 111 -12.94 -5.29 15.62
N PRO A 112 -13.50 -4.09 15.37
CA PRO A 112 -13.76 -3.62 14.01
C PRO A 112 -12.47 -3.60 13.18
N VAL A 113 -12.56 -4.09 11.94
CA VAL A 113 -11.41 -4.17 11.01
C VAL A 113 -11.79 -3.57 9.66
N LYS A 114 -10.88 -2.85 9.04
CA LYS A 114 -10.87 -2.50 7.61
C LYS A 114 -9.59 -3.02 6.97
N VAL A 115 -9.72 -3.65 5.80
CA VAL A 115 -8.60 -4.15 5.00
C VAL A 115 -8.65 -3.51 3.63
N ALA A 116 -7.54 -2.88 3.22
CA ALA A 116 -7.40 -2.30 1.89
C ALA A 116 -6.00 -2.60 1.33
N ASN A 117 -5.76 -2.30 0.07
CA ASN A 117 -4.42 -2.37 -0.50
C ASN A 117 -3.47 -1.40 0.24
N ASP A 118 -2.19 -1.72 0.29
CA ASP A 118 -1.17 -0.91 0.98
C ASP A 118 -1.01 0.49 0.37
N ALA A 119 -1.13 0.65 -0.96
CA ALA A 119 -1.13 1.95 -1.61
C ALA A 119 -2.41 2.75 -1.33
N ASP A 120 -3.57 2.09 -1.23
CA ASP A 120 -4.83 2.72 -0.83
C ASP A 120 -4.72 3.31 0.58
N VAL A 121 -4.18 2.53 1.53
CA VAL A 121 -3.95 3.01 2.90
C VAL A 121 -2.95 4.18 2.93
N GLN A 122 -1.86 4.09 2.17
CA GLN A 122 -0.91 5.20 2.06
C GLN A 122 -1.57 6.44 1.46
N GLY A 123 -2.41 6.26 0.45
CA GLY A 123 -3.17 7.31 -0.21
C GLY A 123 -4.07 8.08 0.75
N CYS A 124 -4.75 7.38 1.66
CA CYS A 124 -5.62 8.02 2.66
C CYS A 124 -4.91 9.09 3.51
N ALA A 125 -3.58 8.97 3.72
CA ALA A 125 -2.80 9.99 4.42
C ALA A 125 -2.37 11.16 3.52
N ALA A 126 -2.34 10.94 2.21
CA ALA A 126 -1.77 11.87 1.25
C ALA A 126 -2.79 12.84 0.67
N VAL A 127 -4.02 12.36 0.43
CA VAL A 127 -5.05 13.13 -0.28
C VAL A 127 -5.58 14.30 0.52
N THR A 128 -5.97 15.35 -0.20
CA THR A 128 -6.55 16.56 0.37
C THR A 128 -8.06 16.44 0.59
N GLY A 129 -8.71 15.52 -0.13
CA GLY A 129 -10.15 15.28 -0.09
C GLY A 129 -10.95 16.16 -1.05
N HIS A 130 -10.33 16.73 -2.06
CA HIS A 130 -10.98 17.61 -3.04
C HIS A 130 -10.62 17.18 -4.46
N GLY A 131 -11.64 17.04 -5.31
CA GLY A 131 -11.49 16.69 -6.70
C GLY A 131 -11.05 15.24 -6.91
N PHE A 132 -10.49 14.97 -8.08
CA PHE A 132 -10.02 13.63 -8.47
C PHE A 132 -8.52 13.52 -8.21
N GLU A 133 -8.16 12.77 -7.16
CA GLU A 133 -6.78 12.67 -6.70
C GLU A 133 -6.22 11.27 -7.00
N PHE A 134 -5.04 11.25 -7.59
CA PHE A 134 -4.30 10.02 -7.89
C PHE A 134 -3.10 9.88 -6.94
N VAL A 135 -2.87 8.69 -6.45
CA VAL A 135 -1.71 8.37 -5.62
C VAL A 135 -0.87 7.32 -6.31
N ILE A 136 0.44 7.56 -6.38
CA ILE A 136 1.43 6.59 -6.85
C ILE A 136 2.49 6.38 -5.77
N THR A 137 2.79 5.12 -5.45
CA THR A 137 3.85 4.77 -4.51
C THR A 137 5.01 4.11 -5.25
N LEU A 138 6.19 4.71 -5.16
CA LEU A 138 7.42 4.26 -5.83
C LEU A 138 8.30 3.50 -4.84
N GLY A 139 8.36 2.19 -4.97
CA GLY A 139 9.07 1.29 -4.06
C GLY A 139 9.76 0.14 -4.78
N THR A 140 9.67 -1.08 -4.25
CA THR A 140 10.08 -2.32 -4.92
C THR A 140 9.39 -2.45 -6.27
N GLY A 141 8.08 -2.23 -6.27
CA GLY A 141 7.22 -2.02 -7.43
C GLY A 141 6.53 -0.66 -7.36
N VAL A 142 5.37 -0.56 -8.00
CA VAL A 142 4.54 0.64 -8.07
C VAL A 142 3.12 0.32 -7.59
N GLY A 143 2.71 0.93 -6.50
CA GLY A 143 1.31 0.90 -6.06
C GLY A 143 0.55 2.13 -6.55
N THR A 144 -0.76 1.99 -6.71
CA THR A 144 -1.66 3.07 -7.15
C THR A 144 -2.94 3.11 -6.33
N ALA A 145 -3.46 4.31 -6.07
CA ALA A 145 -4.77 4.50 -5.46
C ALA A 145 -5.47 5.70 -6.09
N VAL A 146 -6.78 5.68 -6.12
CA VAL A 146 -7.61 6.72 -6.75
C VAL A 146 -8.68 7.19 -5.77
N PHE A 147 -8.85 8.50 -5.68
CA PHE A 147 -9.85 9.12 -4.81
C PHE A 147 -10.69 10.13 -5.59
N SER A 148 -11.95 10.25 -5.22
CA SER A 148 -12.84 11.27 -5.75
C SER A 148 -13.49 12.00 -4.57
N ASP A 149 -13.24 13.30 -4.44
CA ASP A 149 -13.72 14.14 -3.33
C ASP A 149 -13.52 13.50 -1.95
N GLY A 150 -12.32 12.93 -1.74
CA GLY A 150 -11.91 12.25 -0.52
C GLY A 150 -12.38 10.79 -0.41
N ALA A 151 -13.33 10.33 -1.23
CA ALA A 151 -13.75 8.93 -1.21
C ALA A 151 -12.73 8.05 -1.96
N LEU A 152 -12.25 7.00 -1.30
CA LEU A 152 -11.40 5.98 -1.93
C LEU A 152 -12.22 5.19 -2.94
N LEU A 153 -11.79 5.14 -4.19
CA LEU A 153 -12.40 4.30 -5.22
C LEU A 153 -11.97 2.84 -5.06
N PRO A 154 -12.72 1.88 -5.63
CA PRO A 154 -12.33 0.49 -5.62
C PRO A 154 -10.92 0.30 -6.17
N HIS A 155 -10.07 -0.44 -5.44
CA HIS A 155 -8.67 -0.65 -5.81
C HIS A 155 -8.50 -1.12 -7.26
N MET A 156 -7.58 -0.48 -7.97
CA MET A 156 -7.21 -0.79 -9.35
C MET A 156 -5.68 -0.93 -9.45
N GLU A 157 -5.23 -2.04 -10.03
CA GLU A 157 -3.81 -2.29 -10.31
C GLU A 157 -3.35 -1.54 -11.58
N LEU A 158 -3.47 -0.20 -11.57
CA LEU A 158 -3.17 0.63 -12.75
C LEU A 158 -1.70 0.53 -13.17
N SER A 159 -0.82 0.24 -12.22
CA SER A 159 0.61 0.04 -12.49
C SER A 159 0.91 -1.20 -13.35
N HIS A 160 -0.02 -2.15 -13.45
CA HIS A 160 0.13 -3.32 -14.31
C HIS A 160 -0.22 -3.07 -15.77
N ALA A 161 -0.78 -1.89 -16.10
CA ALA A 161 -1.05 -1.50 -17.47
C ALA A 161 0.25 -1.40 -18.31
N PRO A 162 0.20 -1.66 -19.62
CA PRO A 162 1.33 -1.45 -20.52
C PRO A 162 1.80 -0.01 -20.52
N PHE A 163 3.10 0.22 -20.43
CA PHE A 163 3.68 1.56 -20.41
C PHE A 163 4.71 1.73 -21.54
N ARG A 164 5.78 0.94 -21.52
CA ARG A 164 6.91 1.16 -22.39
C ARG A 164 7.53 -0.15 -22.83
N LYS A 165 7.83 -0.28 -24.15
CA LYS A 165 8.47 -1.47 -24.75
C LYS A 165 7.74 -2.79 -24.43
N GLY A 166 6.41 -2.76 -24.30
CA GLY A 166 5.61 -3.93 -23.95
C GLY A 166 5.63 -4.30 -22.45
N GLU A 167 6.32 -3.54 -21.60
CA GLU A 167 6.36 -3.75 -20.15
C GLU A 167 5.42 -2.79 -19.42
N SER A 168 5.05 -3.16 -18.19
CA SER A 168 4.14 -2.40 -17.35
C SER A 168 4.83 -1.18 -16.68
N PHE A 169 4.01 -0.26 -16.13
CA PHE A 169 4.52 0.81 -15.27
C PHE A 169 5.29 0.21 -14.07
N ASP A 170 4.78 -0.85 -13.45
CA ASP A 170 5.42 -1.52 -12.32
C ASP A 170 6.85 -1.96 -12.66
N THR A 171 7.04 -2.67 -13.78
CA THR A 171 8.36 -3.11 -14.24
C THR A 171 9.28 -1.93 -14.55
N GLN A 172 8.77 -0.92 -15.26
CA GLN A 172 9.58 0.20 -15.76
C GLN A 172 9.96 1.22 -14.68
N LEU A 173 9.19 1.31 -13.60
CA LEU A 173 9.39 2.29 -12.50
C LEU A 173 9.84 1.65 -11.19
N GLY A 174 9.80 0.32 -11.08
CA GLY A 174 10.22 -0.40 -9.88
C GLY A 174 11.71 -0.19 -9.54
N ASN A 175 12.08 -0.43 -8.28
CA ASN A 175 13.43 -0.20 -7.78
C ASN A 175 14.52 -1.00 -8.51
N ALA A 176 14.21 -2.19 -9.03
CA ALA A 176 15.16 -2.99 -9.82
C ALA A 176 15.58 -2.23 -11.08
N THR A 177 14.61 -1.73 -11.83
CA THR A 177 14.84 -0.92 -13.03
C THR A 177 15.57 0.38 -12.70
N ARG A 178 15.19 1.07 -11.60
CA ARG A 178 15.90 2.29 -11.18
C ARG A 178 17.40 2.03 -10.96
N LYS A 179 17.76 0.93 -10.31
CA LYS A 179 19.16 0.55 -10.06
C LYS A 179 19.91 0.21 -11.34
N ASP A 180 19.22 -0.42 -12.29
CA ASP A 180 19.81 -0.83 -13.57
C ASP A 180 20.13 0.36 -14.49
N ILE A 181 19.18 1.29 -14.64
CA ILE A 181 19.31 2.41 -15.61
C ILE A 181 19.86 3.71 -15.01
N GLY A 182 19.98 3.80 -13.68
CA GLY A 182 20.39 5.00 -12.95
C GLY A 182 19.24 5.99 -12.68
N ASN A 183 19.43 6.84 -11.68
CA ASN A 183 18.39 7.75 -11.19
C ASN A 183 17.89 8.73 -12.26
N GLU A 184 18.78 9.35 -13.01
CA GLU A 184 18.43 10.37 -14.01
C GLU A 184 17.47 9.83 -15.08
N ARG A 185 17.81 8.67 -15.67
CA ARG A 185 16.94 8.02 -16.67
C ARG A 185 15.63 7.53 -16.06
N TRP A 186 15.69 7.07 -14.82
CA TRP A 186 14.50 6.61 -14.09
C TRP A 186 13.56 7.78 -13.78
N ILE A 187 14.07 8.92 -13.34
CA ILE A 187 13.31 10.16 -13.13
C ILE A 187 12.57 10.55 -14.42
N GLY A 188 13.25 10.56 -15.55
CA GLY A 188 12.61 10.82 -16.84
C GLY A 188 11.45 9.86 -17.16
N ARG A 189 11.58 8.56 -16.77
CA ARG A 189 10.45 7.61 -16.91
C ARG A 189 9.30 7.92 -15.95
N VAL A 190 9.59 8.35 -14.71
CA VAL A 190 8.54 8.73 -13.76
C VAL A 190 7.76 9.92 -14.28
N LEU A 191 8.42 10.94 -14.83
CA LEU A 191 7.74 12.10 -15.43
C LEU A 191 6.86 11.68 -16.61
N GLN A 192 7.36 10.84 -17.53
CA GLN A 192 6.57 10.26 -18.61
C GLN A 192 5.35 9.46 -18.10
N ALA A 193 5.50 8.76 -17.00
CA ALA A 193 4.40 8.01 -16.39
C ALA A 193 3.34 8.94 -15.80
N ILE A 194 3.73 10.03 -15.17
CA ILE A 194 2.80 11.05 -14.67
C ILE A 194 1.98 11.62 -15.84
N ASP A 195 2.61 11.99 -16.94
CA ASP A 195 1.94 12.48 -18.14
C ASP A 195 0.98 11.42 -18.72
N ALA A 196 1.41 10.16 -18.77
CA ALA A 196 0.56 9.06 -19.25
C ALA A 196 -0.66 8.84 -18.35
N PHE A 197 -0.49 8.85 -17.02
CA PHE A 197 -1.60 8.75 -16.08
C PHE A 197 -2.54 9.96 -16.18
N ASP A 198 -2.03 11.18 -16.33
CA ASP A 198 -2.87 12.38 -16.52
C ASP A 198 -3.69 12.29 -17.81
N ALA A 199 -3.12 11.75 -18.88
CA ALA A 199 -3.80 11.62 -20.17
C ALA A 199 -5.05 10.74 -20.13
N PHE A 200 -5.13 9.73 -19.24
CA PHE A 200 -6.31 8.84 -19.18
C PHE A 200 -7.11 8.96 -17.87
N LEU A 201 -6.54 9.49 -16.80
CA LEU A 201 -7.26 9.72 -15.54
C LEU A 201 -7.80 11.15 -15.41
N TYR A 202 -7.11 12.12 -16.02
CA TYR A 202 -7.44 13.55 -15.88
C TYR A 202 -7.56 14.01 -14.42
N PHE A 203 -6.60 13.59 -13.58
CA PHE A 203 -6.61 13.94 -12.17
C PHE A 203 -6.37 15.44 -11.92
N ASP A 204 -6.92 15.94 -10.82
CA ASP A 204 -6.65 17.31 -10.34
C ASP A 204 -5.31 17.39 -9.60
N ALA A 205 -4.93 16.32 -8.89
CA ALA A 205 -3.65 16.21 -8.21
C ALA A 205 -3.10 14.77 -8.24
N ILE A 206 -1.75 14.65 -8.27
CA ILE A 206 -1.05 13.39 -8.08
C ILE A 206 -0.12 13.48 -6.87
N HIS A 207 -0.25 12.51 -5.96
CA HIS A 207 0.56 12.38 -4.76
C HIS A 207 1.57 11.26 -4.94
N ILE A 208 2.87 11.57 -4.82
CA ILE A 208 3.97 10.63 -5.09
C ILE A 208 4.61 10.23 -3.77
N GLY A 209 4.38 8.98 -3.37
CA GLY A 209 4.91 8.39 -2.15
C GLY A 209 5.91 7.25 -2.41
N GLY A 210 6.21 6.50 -1.34
CA GLY A 210 7.14 5.38 -1.39
C GLY A 210 8.60 5.77 -1.23
N GLY A 211 9.46 4.78 -0.94
CA GLY A 211 10.87 5.01 -0.58
C GLY A 211 11.73 5.61 -1.69
N ASN A 212 11.31 5.49 -2.95
CA ASN A 212 12.02 6.06 -4.10
C ASN A 212 11.54 7.48 -4.46
N ALA A 213 10.45 7.99 -3.88
CA ALA A 213 10.00 9.37 -4.10
C ALA A 213 11.06 10.42 -3.75
N LYS A 214 11.95 10.11 -2.79
CA LYS A 214 13.08 10.96 -2.41
C LYS A 214 14.01 11.35 -3.56
N TYR A 215 14.08 10.57 -4.63
CA TYR A 215 14.93 10.88 -5.80
C TYR A 215 14.28 11.93 -6.71
N LEU A 216 13.05 12.33 -6.43
CA LEU A 216 12.32 13.39 -7.15
C LEU A 216 12.35 14.73 -6.41
N SER A 217 12.92 14.80 -5.19
CA SER A 217 12.86 16.00 -4.35
C SER A 217 13.70 17.19 -4.87
N GLU A 218 14.66 16.91 -5.75
CA GLU A 218 15.58 17.93 -6.28
C GLU A 218 15.24 18.38 -7.70
N ILE A 219 14.11 17.89 -8.25
CA ILE A 219 13.66 18.26 -9.60
C ILE A 219 12.37 19.07 -9.55
N GLU A 220 12.14 19.87 -10.59
CA GLU A 220 10.85 20.51 -10.81
C GLU A 220 9.82 19.47 -11.25
N LEU A 221 8.76 19.34 -10.48
CA LEU A 221 7.65 18.46 -10.77
C LEU A 221 6.54 19.18 -11.53
N PRO A 222 5.71 18.47 -12.32
CA PRO A 222 4.49 19.02 -12.88
C PRO A 222 3.62 19.73 -11.83
N PRO A 223 2.89 20.80 -12.16
CA PRO A 223 2.14 21.61 -11.19
C PRO A 223 1.14 20.83 -10.34
N LYS A 224 0.57 19.75 -10.88
CA LYS A 224 -0.38 18.86 -10.18
C LYS A 224 0.31 17.88 -9.22
N ALA A 225 1.66 17.69 -9.30
CA ALA A 225 2.38 16.66 -8.58
C ALA A 225 2.89 17.16 -7.22
N ARG A 226 2.76 16.30 -6.20
CA ARG A 226 3.24 16.54 -4.82
C ARG A 226 3.96 15.30 -4.30
N ILE A 227 5.13 15.48 -3.68
CA ILE A 227 5.79 14.40 -2.94
C ILE A 227 5.19 14.34 -1.54
N VAL A 228 4.84 13.13 -1.10
CA VAL A 228 4.28 12.88 0.23
C VAL A 228 5.25 12.09 1.11
N SER A 229 5.17 12.29 2.42
CA SER A 229 6.05 11.65 3.39
C SER A 229 5.89 10.12 3.42
N ASN A 230 6.99 9.39 3.64
CA ASN A 230 6.99 7.93 3.82
C ASN A 230 6.33 7.44 5.13
N THR A 231 5.95 8.33 6.03
CA THR A 231 5.19 7.97 7.23
C THR A 231 3.70 7.74 6.94
N ALA A 232 3.24 8.07 5.73
CA ALA A 232 1.86 7.99 5.29
C ALA A 232 1.22 6.59 5.45
N GLY A 233 1.99 5.49 5.32
CA GLY A 233 1.44 4.14 5.38
C GLY A 233 0.74 3.78 6.69
N LEU A 234 1.23 4.23 7.85
CA LEU A 234 0.56 4.02 9.14
C LEU A 234 -0.49 5.11 9.43
N LEU A 235 -0.20 6.36 9.07
CA LEU A 235 -1.13 7.48 9.26
C LEU A 235 -2.43 7.30 8.46
N GLY A 236 -2.32 6.79 7.23
CA GLY A 236 -3.47 6.49 6.38
C GLY A 236 -4.40 5.45 6.98
N GLY A 237 -3.86 4.52 7.79
CA GLY A 237 -4.67 3.55 8.51
C GLY A 237 -5.68 4.16 9.50
N ALA A 238 -5.40 5.31 10.09
CA ALA A 238 -6.38 6.02 10.90
C ALA A 238 -7.47 6.68 10.02
N ARG A 239 -7.07 7.29 8.89
CA ARG A 239 -7.97 8.05 8.00
C ARG A 239 -8.84 7.18 7.10
N ILE A 240 -8.48 5.94 6.84
CA ILE A 240 -9.30 5.03 5.99
C ILE A 240 -10.73 4.86 6.53
N TRP A 241 -10.96 5.09 7.82
CA TRP A 241 -12.29 5.00 8.43
C TRP A 241 -13.21 6.15 8.07
N ASP A 242 -12.64 7.26 7.65
CA ASP A 242 -13.37 8.48 7.30
C ASP A 242 -13.54 8.65 5.77
N LEU A 243 -12.73 7.92 4.98
CA LEU A 243 -12.62 8.09 3.52
C LEU A 243 -13.17 6.89 2.71
N VAL A 244 -13.71 5.85 3.36
CA VAL A 244 -14.20 4.61 2.72
C VAL A 244 -15.62 4.28 3.17
#